data_1d35c4287170b643253bc108e389340c
#
_entry.id   1d35c4287170b643253bc108e389340c
#
_cell.length_a   1.000
_cell.length_b   1.000
_cell.length_c   1.000
_cell.angle_alpha   90.00
_cell.angle_beta   90.00
_cell.angle_gamma   90.00
#
_symmetry.space_group_name_H-M   'P 1'
#
loop_
_entity.id
_entity.type
_entity.pdbx_description
1 polymer ?
#
loop_
_entity_poly.entity_id
_entity_poly.type
_entity_poly.pdbx_seq_one_letter_code
_entity_poly.pdbx_strand_id
1 'polypeptide(L)'
;MTQRQVEVDGQTFTLDPQGIRTSLTDGPPMLWGFQVRVLDGERELGIKTCFVGRVSVQFRDASAPDGPIDVLLPVLHELAFEKIEARLREGEPGDEILFA
;
A
#
# COMPACT_ATOMS: atom_id res chain seq x y z
N MET A 1 10.99 2.21 6.78
CA MET A 1 9.71 1.53 6.51
C MET A 1 9.97 0.09 6.12
N THR A 2 9.07 -0.78 6.44
CA THR A 2 9.26 -2.21 6.27
C THR A 2 8.97 -2.64 4.84
N GLN A 3 9.95 -3.22 4.17
CA GLN A 3 9.76 -3.88 2.89
C GLN A 3 9.02 -5.20 3.09
N ARG A 4 8.26 -5.60 2.08
CA ARG A 4 7.59 -6.89 2.08
C ARG A 4 7.90 -7.64 0.80
N GLN A 5 8.17 -8.93 0.94
CA GLN A 5 8.30 -9.82 -0.20
C GLN A 5 6.99 -10.56 -0.44
N VAL A 6 6.57 -10.62 -1.69
CA VAL A 6 5.39 -11.38 -2.10
C VAL A 6 5.78 -12.34 -3.22
N GLU A 7 5.18 -13.52 -3.21
CA GLU A 7 5.41 -14.54 -4.23
C GLU A 7 4.17 -14.68 -5.11
N VAL A 8 4.36 -14.54 -6.41
CA VAL A 8 3.30 -14.67 -7.40
C VAL A 8 3.81 -15.56 -8.53
N ASP A 9 3.15 -16.70 -8.74
CA ASP A 9 3.49 -17.67 -9.78
C ASP A 9 4.97 -18.08 -9.78
N GLY A 10 5.52 -18.32 -8.58
CA GLY A 10 6.91 -18.73 -8.41
C GLY A 10 7.92 -17.61 -8.52
N GLN A 11 7.50 -16.39 -8.74
CA GLN A 11 8.35 -15.21 -8.82
C GLN A 11 8.22 -14.37 -7.55
N THR A 12 9.34 -13.94 -6.98
CA THR A 12 9.35 -13.14 -5.75
C THR A 12 9.54 -11.66 -6.09
N PHE A 13 8.61 -10.85 -5.60
CA PHE A 13 8.68 -9.38 -5.73
C PHE A 13 8.93 -8.75 -4.37
N THR A 14 9.67 -7.66 -4.37
CA THR A 14 9.86 -6.85 -3.17
C THR A 14 9.01 -5.58 -3.29
N LEU A 15 8.21 -5.32 -2.27
CA LEU A 15 7.38 -4.12 -2.17
C LEU A 15 8.03 -3.19 -1.14
N ASP A 16 8.43 -2.02 -1.61
CA ASP A 16 9.17 -1.04 -0.80
C ASP A 16 8.36 0.25 -0.67
N PRO A 17 7.62 0.43 0.45
CA PRO A 17 6.80 1.62 0.63
C PRO A 17 7.65 2.86 0.85
N GLN A 18 7.21 3.96 0.24
CA GLN A 18 7.81 5.28 0.36
C GLN A 18 7.01 6.15 1.32
N GLY A 19 7.23 7.43 1.35
CA GLY A 19 6.54 8.35 2.23
C GLY A 19 5.02 8.34 2.09
N ILE A 20 4.33 8.72 3.14
CA ILE A 20 2.87 8.73 3.19
C ILE A 20 2.36 10.19 3.12
N ARG A 21 1.20 10.36 2.48
CA ARG A 21 0.48 11.64 2.42
C ARG A 21 -0.97 11.43 2.83
N THR A 22 -1.53 12.40 3.53
CA THR A 22 -2.94 12.39 3.90
C THR A 22 -3.74 13.30 2.97
N SER A 23 -5.05 13.12 2.94
CA SER A 23 -5.93 14.03 2.22
C SER A 23 -5.86 15.44 2.82
N LEU A 24 -5.88 16.46 1.93
CA LEU A 24 -5.81 17.86 2.33
C LEU A 24 -7.20 18.42 2.66
N THR A 25 -7.93 17.76 3.55
CA THR A 25 -9.25 18.19 3.98
C THR A 25 -9.22 18.63 5.45
N ASP A 26 -10.08 19.56 5.81
CA ASP A 26 -10.28 19.88 7.21
C ASP A 26 -10.92 18.70 7.92
N GLY A 27 -10.38 18.35 9.09
CA GLY A 27 -10.88 17.23 9.88
C GLY A 27 -10.03 15.98 9.76
N PRO A 28 -10.52 14.82 10.27
CA PRO A 28 -9.78 13.58 10.22
C PRO A 28 -9.50 13.13 8.78
N PRO A 29 -8.32 12.57 8.50
CA PRO A 29 -8.03 12.07 7.17
C PRO A 29 -9.01 10.98 6.74
N MET A 30 -9.49 11.07 5.50
CA MET A 30 -10.38 10.08 4.90
C MET A 30 -9.65 9.18 3.91
N LEU A 31 -8.44 9.57 3.50
CA LEU A 31 -7.67 8.89 2.48
C LEU A 31 -6.19 9.08 2.79
N TRP A 32 -5.43 8.00 2.69
CA TRP A 32 -3.98 8.01 2.79
C TRP A 32 -3.39 7.52 1.48
N GLY A 33 -2.47 8.29 0.92
CA GLY A 33 -1.80 7.93 -0.32
C GLY A 33 -0.31 7.77 -0.11
N PHE A 34 0.28 6.82 -0.79
CA PHE A 34 1.72 6.64 -0.80
C PHE A 34 2.15 5.85 -2.03
N GLN A 35 3.45 5.91 -2.28
CA GLN A 35 4.05 5.19 -3.37
C GLN A 35 4.74 3.93 -2.85
N VAL A 36 4.67 2.87 -3.63
CA VAL A 36 5.35 1.61 -3.34
C VAL A 36 6.18 1.25 -4.56
N ARG A 37 7.49 1.11 -4.37
CA ARG A 37 8.37 0.60 -5.41
C ARG A 37 8.21 -0.90 -5.50
N VAL A 38 8.07 -1.40 -6.72
CA VAL A 38 7.95 -2.84 -6.96
C VAL A 38 9.24 -3.30 -7.64
N LEU A 39 9.90 -4.26 -7.02
CA LEU A 39 11.20 -4.76 -7.46
C LEU A 39 11.12 -6.25 -7.75
N ASP A 40 11.76 -6.68 -8.83
CA ASP A 40 12.02 -8.09 -9.13
C ASP A 40 13.54 -8.29 -9.02
N GLY A 41 13.99 -8.71 -7.84
CA GLY A 41 15.39 -8.71 -7.51
C GLY A 41 15.93 -7.28 -7.49
N GLU A 42 16.90 -6.97 -8.35
CA GLU A 42 17.46 -5.62 -8.49
C GLU A 42 16.74 -4.79 -9.56
N ARG A 43 15.85 -5.43 -10.33
CA ARG A 43 15.13 -4.75 -11.41
C ARG A 43 13.91 -4.04 -10.87
N GLU A 44 13.84 -2.73 -11.06
CA GLU A 44 12.66 -1.95 -10.69
C GLU A 44 11.61 -2.07 -11.80
N LEU A 45 10.45 -2.61 -11.44
CA LEU A 45 9.32 -2.76 -12.37
C LEU A 45 8.48 -1.49 -12.46
N GLY A 46 8.54 -0.64 -11.43
CA GLY A 46 7.80 0.60 -11.42
C GLY A 46 7.42 1.03 -10.02
N ILE A 47 6.81 2.21 -9.95
CA ILE A 47 6.30 2.77 -8.71
C ILE A 47 4.77 2.78 -8.80
N LYS A 48 4.14 2.16 -7.83
CA LYS A 48 2.68 2.14 -7.73
C LYS A 48 2.23 3.21 -6.76
N THR A 49 1.32 4.06 -7.18
CA THR A 49 0.62 4.96 -6.28
C THR A 49 -0.57 4.20 -5.71
N CYS A 50 -0.66 4.12 -4.40
CA CYS A 50 -1.73 3.40 -3.72
C CYS A 50 -2.44 4.33 -2.74
N PHE A 51 -3.76 4.38 -2.85
CA PHE A 51 -4.61 5.11 -1.91
C PHE A 51 -5.38 4.11 -1.07
N VAL A 52 -5.37 4.34 0.24
CA VAL A 52 -6.09 3.51 1.20
C VAL A 52 -7.16 4.37 1.85
N GLY A 53 -8.42 3.95 1.76
CA GLY A 53 -9.55 4.66 2.33
C GLY A 53 -9.74 4.37 3.81
N ARG A 54 -10.28 5.36 4.53
CA ARG A 54 -10.58 5.22 5.96
C ARG A 54 -11.52 4.05 6.24
N VAL A 55 -12.50 3.81 5.38
CA VAL A 55 -13.45 2.70 5.54
C VAL A 55 -12.73 1.35 5.51
N SER A 56 -11.78 1.18 4.59
CA SER A 56 -11.00 -0.06 4.50
C SER A 56 -10.17 -0.28 5.76
N VAL A 57 -9.58 0.79 6.30
CA VAL A 57 -8.82 0.71 7.55
C VAL A 57 -9.73 0.31 8.71
N GLN A 58 -10.92 0.91 8.80
CA GLN A 58 -11.88 0.59 9.86
C GLN A 58 -12.34 -0.87 9.82
N PHE A 59 -12.51 -1.43 8.62
CA PHE A 59 -12.87 -2.83 8.48
C PHE A 59 -11.76 -3.77 8.95
N ARG A 60 -10.50 -3.37 8.78
CA ARG A 60 -9.36 -4.17 9.24
C ARG A 60 -9.13 -4.02 10.74
N ASP A 61 -9.19 -2.78 11.23
CA ASP A 61 -9.01 -2.45 12.65
C ASP A 61 -9.80 -1.17 12.94
N ALA A 62 -10.91 -1.29 13.66
CA ALA A 62 -11.82 -0.17 13.91
C ALA A 62 -11.16 0.99 14.69
N SER A 63 -10.12 0.73 15.46
CA SER A 63 -9.43 1.75 16.25
C SER A 63 -8.27 2.42 15.50
N ALA A 64 -7.79 1.80 14.43
CA ALA A 64 -6.58 2.26 13.73
C ALA A 64 -6.70 3.65 13.09
N PRO A 65 -7.85 4.04 12.48
CA PRO A 65 -7.93 5.34 11.80
C PRO A 65 -7.68 6.55 12.70
N ASP A 66 -8.02 6.44 13.97
CA ASP A 66 -7.86 7.52 14.96
C ASP A 66 -6.75 7.20 15.96
N GLY A 67 -6.03 6.14 15.74
CA GLY A 67 -4.93 5.71 16.61
C GLY A 67 -3.61 6.39 16.27
N PRO A 68 -2.57 6.12 17.08
CA PRO A 68 -1.25 6.64 16.78
C PRO A 68 -0.69 6.03 15.49
N ILE A 69 0.28 6.73 14.90
CA ILE A 69 0.87 6.32 13.62
C ILE A 69 1.46 4.91 13.69
N ASP A 70 1.96 4.50 14.84
CA ASP A 70 2.53 3.16 15.05
C ASP A 70 1.50 2.04 14.86
N VAL A 71 0.23 2.35 15.11
CA VAL A 71 -0.90 1.41 14.93
C VAL A 71 -1.46 1.53 13.52
N LEU A 72 -1.61 2.74 13.02
CA LEU A 72 -2.21 3.02 11.71
C LEU A 72 -1.32 2.56 10.56
N LEU A 73 -0.03 2.87 10.61
CA LEU A 73 0.88 2.64 9.49
C LEU A 73 0.97 1.16 9.07
N PRO A 74 1.09 0.18 9.98
CA PRO A 74 1.10 -1.23 9.59
C PRO A 74 -0.17 -1.66 8.87
N VAL A 75 -1.33 -1.13 9.28
CA VAL A 75 -2.61 -1.45 8.63
C VAL A 75 -2.65 -0.88 7.21
N LEU A 76 -2.19 0.35 7.02
CA LEU A 76 -2.12 0.98 5.71
C LEU A 76 -1.21 0.18 4.76
N HIS A 77 -0.03 -0.19 5.23
CA HIS A 77 0.91 -0.98 4.44
C HIS A 77 0.33 -2.35 4.07
N GLU A 78 -0.28 -3.03 5.03
CA GLU A 78 -0.87 -4.34 4.78
C GLU A 78 -1.94 -4.29 3.69
N LEU A 79 -2.86 -3.32 3.78
CA LEU A 79 -3.91 -3.14 2.78
C LEU A 79 -3.34 -2.82 1.40
N ALA A 80 -2.34 -1.96 1.34
CA ALA A 80 -1.68 -1.61 0.09
C ALA A 80 -0.93 -2.81 -0.51
N PHE A 81 -0.22 -3.56 0.30
CA PHE A 81 0.52 -4.75 -0.15
C PHE A 81 -0.42 -5.81 -0.70
N GLU A 82 -1.55 -6.05 -0.05
CA GLU A 82 -2.57 -6.99 -0.54
C GLU A 82 -3.09 -6.56 -1.91
N LYS A 83 -3.34 -5.28 -2.09
CA LYS A 83 -3.84 -4.73 -3.36
C LYS A 83 -2.80 -4.86 -4.46
N ILE A 84 -1.55 -4.54 -4.16
CA ILE A 84 -0.45 -4.66 -5.14
C ILE A 84 -0.20 -6.12 -5.50
N GLU A 85 -0.22 -7.02 -4.52
CA GLU A 85 -0.08 -8.46 -4.77
C GLU A 85 -1.17 -8.96 -5.71
N ALA A 86 -2.42 -8.57 -5.45
CA ALA A 86 -3.53 -8.94 -6.32
C ALA A 86 -3.34 -8.43 -7.76
N ARG A 87 -2.81 -7.20 -7.90
CA ARG A 87 -2.52 -6.64 -9.21
C ARG A 87 -1.38 -7.37 -9.93
N LEU A 88 -0.35 -7.78 -9.20
CA LEU A 88 0.77 -8.55 -9.77
C LEU A 88 0.31 -9.90 -10.32
N ARG A 89 -0.71 -10.50 -9.72
CA ARG A 89 -1.29 -11.76 -10.23
C ARG A 89 -2.00 -11.60 -11.56
N GLU A 90 -2.38 -10.38 -11.92
CA GLU A 90 -3.01 -10.08 -13.20
C GLU A 90 -2.00 -9.84 -14.33
N GLY A 91 -0.72 -9.72 -14.00
CA GLY A 91 0.35 -9.50 -14.97
C GLY A 91 1.33 -8.42 -14.52
N GLU A 92 2.26 -8.03 -15.40
CA GLU A 92 3.22 -6.98 -15.09
C GLU A 92 2.52 -5.65 -14.77
N PRO A 93 2.96 -4.95 -13.71
CA PRO A 93 2.35 -3.68 -13.35
C PRO A 93 2.69 -2.57 -14.36
N GLY A 94 1.66 -1.82 -14.76
CA GLY A 94 1.83 -0.56 -15.48
C GLY A 94 1.82 0.63 -14.53
N ASP A 95 1.72 1.84 -15.06
CA ASP A 95 1.62 3.08 -14.28
C ASP A 95 0.18 3.30 -13.84
N GLU A 96 -0.26 2.57 -12.84
CA GLU A 96 -1.63 2.60 -12.36
C GLU A 96 -1.73 3.24 -10.98
N ILE A 97 -2.91 3.82 -10.71
CA ILE A 97 -3.27 4.24 -9.37
C ILE A 97 -4.18 3.16 -8.79
N LEU A 98 -3.80 2.62 -7.64
CA LEU A 98 -4.54 1.56 -6.97
C LEU A 98 -5.30 2.14 -5.77
N PHE A 99 -6.49 1.59 -5.51
CA PHE A 99 -7.32 1.97 -4.37
C PHE A 99 -7.63 0.74 -3.53
N ALA A 100 -7.27 0.82 -2.27
CA ALA A 100 -7.52 -0.24 -1.31
C ALA A 100 -8.55 0.15 -0.26
#